data_c7c1c013fb90a1a854f69cfde3f60ff9
#
_entry.id   c7c1c013fb90a1a854f69cfde3f60ff9
#
_cell.length_a   1.000
_cell.length_b   1.000
_cell.length_c   1.000
_cell.angle_alpha   90.00
_cell.angle_beta   90.00
_cell.angle_gamma   90.00
#
_symmetry.space_group_name_H-M   'P 1'
#
loop_
_entity.id
_entity.type
_entity.pdbx_description
1 polymer ?
#
loop_
_entity_poly.entity_id
_entity_poly.type
_entity_poly.pdbx_seq_one_letter_code
_entity_poly.pdbx_strand_id
1 'polypeptide(L)'
;MVRTKAEAKKCCTTSEKLELPDVAWAEDLAKLTWALAHPARVRIVRLLLNRRSCMCGEIVEEMPLAQSTVSQHLKILKETGLVQNEIDGPRVCYCINKDAMARLKALIAEL
;
A
#
# COMPACT_ATOMS: atom_id res chain seq x y z
N MET A 1 8.68 -15.92 17.96
CA MET A 1 9.62 -17.00 18.37
C MET A 1 10.82 -16.38 19.05
N VAL A 2 11.16 -16.90 20.21
CA VAL A 2 12.35 -16.46 20.94
C VAL A 2 13.54 -17.31 20.47
N ARG A 3 14.63 -16.66 20.06
CA ARG A 3 15.87 -17.35 19.67
C ARG A 3 16.63 -17.83 20.90
N THR A 4 17.27 -18.99 20.79
CA THR A 4 18.19 -19.47 21.82
C THR A 4 19.46 -18.62 21.82
N LYS A 5 20.23 -18.68 22.92
CA LYS A 5 21.55 -18.00 23.00
C LYS A 5 22.51 -18.46 21.90
N ALA A 6 22.46 -19.73 21.51
CA ALA A 6 23.31 -20.27 20.44
C ALA A 6 22.95 -19.70 19.08
N GLU A 7 21.67 -19.56 18.79
CA GLU A 7 21.18 -18.93 17.56
C GLU A 7 21.53 -17.45 17.51
N ALA A 8 21.40 -16.73 18.62
CA ALA A 8 21.78 -15.35 18.75
C ALA A 8 23.28 -15.15 18.50
N LYS A 9 24.16 -16.04 19.04
CA LYS A 9 25.59 -16.00 18.76
C LYS A 9 25.91 -16.21 17.29
N LYS A 10 25.28 -17.18 16.62
CA LYS A 10 25.43 -17.40 15.17
C LYS A 10 25.01 -16.17 14.36
N CYS A 11 23.93 -15.55 14.76
CA CYS A 11 23.43 -14.34 14.10
C CYS A 11 24.39 -13.15 14.23
N CYS A 12 25.14 -13.06 15.34
CA CYS A 12 26.01 -11.94 15.68
C CYS A 12 27.50 -12.15 15.35
N THR A 13 27.90 -13.31 14.83
CA THR A 13 29.31 -13.65 14.57
C THR A 13 29.79 -13.35 13.16
N THR A 14 28.93 -12.83 12.28
CA THR A 14 29.33 -12.46 10.93
C THR A 14 30.25 -11.23 10.95
N SER A 15 31.34 -11.32 10.18
CA SER A 15 32.26 -10.20 9.96
C SER A 15 32.12 -9.59 8.58
N GLU A 16 31.05 -9.93 7.86
CA GLU A 16 30.79 -9.41 6.53
C GLU A 16 30.52 -7.90 6.56
N LYS A 17 31.00 -7.21 5.54
CA LYS A 17 30.67 -5.81 5.32
C LYS A 17 29.17 -5.68 5.07
N LEU A 18 28.52 -4.83 5.85
CA LEU A 18 27.12 -4.49 5.65
C LEU A 18 27.02 -3.36 4.63
N GLU A 19 26.32 -3.62 3.54
CA GLU A 19 25.92 -2.59 2.59
C GLU A 19 24.48 -2.21 2.84
N LEU A 20 24.23 -0.92 3.02
CA LEU A 20 22.87 -0.41 3.17
C LEU A 20 22.15 -0.45 1.83
N PRO A 21 20.89 -0.90 1.80
CA PRO A 21 20.10 -0.84 0.58
C PRO A 21 19.97 0.59 0.05
N ASP A 22 19.65 0.69 -1.24
CA ASP A 22 19.40 1.98 -1.88
C ASP A 22 18.26 2.73 -1.19
N VAL A 23 18.50 4.00 -0.90
CA VAL A 23 17.51 4.87 -0.25
C VAL A 23 16.26 5.02 -1.10
N ALA A 24 16.40 5.17 -2.41
CA ALA A 24 15.27 5.31 -3.32
C ALA A 24 14.34 4.07 -3.29
N TRP A 25 14.94 2.88 -3.26
CA TRP A 25 14.19 1.62 -3.13
C TRP A 25 13.41 1.59 -1.81
N ALA A 26 14.08 1.93 -0.72
CA ALA A 26 13.48 1.93 0.62
C ALA A 26 12.35 2.97 0.74
N GLU A 27 12.53 4.16 0.18
CA GLU A 27 11.51 5.21 0.18
C GLU A 27 10.27 4.82 -0.64
N ASP A 28 10.46 4.24 -1.81
CA ASP A 28 9.37 3.77 -2.65
C ASP A 28 8.55 2.69 -1.95
N LEU A 29 9.23 1.70 -1.37
CA LEU A 29 8.56 0.63 -0.64
C LEU A 29 7.81 1.17 0.57
N ALA A 30 8.45 2.05 1.34
CA ALA A 30 7.83 2.66 2.51
C ALA A 30 6.57 3.47 2.15
N LYS A 31 6.62 4.24 1.08
CA LYS A 31 5.49 5.04 0.60
C LYS A 31 4.30 4.15 0.21
N LEU A 32 4.55 3.11 -0.58
CA LEU A 32 3.49 2.22 -1.06
C LEU A 32 2.92 1.35 0.06
N THR A 33 3.77 0.86 0.97
CA THR A 33 3.31 0.09 2.13
C THR A 33 2.55 0.96 3.12
N TRP A 34 2.96 2.22 3.29
CA TRP A 34 2.22 3.16 4.13
C TRP A 34 0.80 3.38 3.61
N ALA A 35 0.61 3.38 2.30
CA ALA A 35 -0.73 3.45 1.71
C ALA A 35 -1.64 2.34 2.22
N LEU A 36 -1.10 1.18 2.52
CA LEU A 36 -1.84 0.03 3.04
C LEU A 36 -1.81 -0.10 4.57
N ALA A 37 -1.26 0.87 5.27
CA ALA A 37 -1.04 0.78 6.73
C ALA A 37 -2.29 1.08 7.56
N HIS A 38 -3.47 0.79 7.05
CA HIS A 38 -4.73 0.90 7.78
C HIS A 38 -5.74 -0.11 7.21
N PRO A 39 -6.48 -0.84 8.06
CA PRO A 39 -7.42 -1.85 7.56
C PRO A 39 -8.45 -1.30 6.58
N ALA A 40 -8.94 -0.10 6.78
CA ALA A 40 -9.90 0.51 5.87
C ALA A 40 -9.29 0.73 4.47
N ARG A 41 -8.03 1.15 4.41
CA ARG A 41 -7.34 1.36 3.13
C ARG A 41 -7.12 0.04 2.40
N VAL A 42 -6.74 -1.02 3.12
CA VAL A 42 -6.62 -2.36 2.54
C VAL A 42 -7.97 -2.82 1.96
N ARG A 43 -9.06 -2.61 2.69
CA ARG A 43 -10.40 -2.98 2.22
C ARG A 43 -10.81 -2.20 0.96
N ILE A 44 -10.51 -0.89 0.91
CA ILE A 44 -10.77 -0.07 -0.27
C ILE A 44 -9.98 -0.60 -1.47
N VAL A 45 -8.70 -0.88 -1.30
CA VAL A 45 -7.85 -1.40 -2.37
C VAL A 45 -8.38 -2.75 -2.87
N ARG A 46 -8.75 -3.66 -1.97
CA ARG A 46 -9.34 -4.95 -2.36
C ARG A 46 -10.65 -4.77 -3.12
N LEU A 47 -11.47 -3.85 -2.68
CA LEU A 47 -12.73 -3.54 -3.35
C LEU A 47 -12.48 -3.04 -4.79
N LEU A 48 -11.55 -2.11 -4.95
CA LEU A 48 -11.19 -1.58 -6.26
C LEU A 48 -10.53 -2.63 -7.16
N LEU A 49 -9.69 -3.50 -6.61
CA LEU A 49 -9.07 -4.60 -7.35
C LEU A 49 -10.08 -5.60 -7.87
N ASN A 50 -11.16 -5.84 -7.13
CA ASN A 50 -12.21 -6.76 -7.52
C ASN A 50 -13.13 -6.20 -8.60
N ARG A 51 -13.05 -4.90 -8.88
CA ARG A 51 -13.83 -4.25 -9.92
C ARG A 51 -13.00 -4.13 -11.21
N ARG A 52 -13.64 -4.39 -12.34
CA ARG A 52 -13.00 -4.22 -13.65
C ARG A 52 -12.98 -2.77 -14.11
N SER A 53 -13.88 -1.97 -13.56
CA SER A 53 -13.99 -0.53 -13.84
C SER A 53 -13.83 0.25 -12.56
N CYS A 54 -13.59 1.54 -12.70
CA CYS A 54 -13.46 2.46 -11.57
C CYS A 54 -14.79 2.57 -10.80
N MET A 55 -14.67 2.85 -9.51
CA MET A 55 -15.83 3.04 -8.62
C MET A 55 -15.99 4.52 -8.29
N CYS A 56 -17.22 4.99 -8.36
CA CYS A 56 -17.59 6.35 -7.97
C CYS A 56 -18.16 6.34 -6.54
N GLY A 57 -19.40 6.73 -6.36
CA GLY A 57 -20.04 6.81 -5.04
C GLY A 57 -20.20 5.49 -4.29
N GLU A 58 -20.12 4.37 -4.98
CA GLU A 58 -20.33 3.04 -4.38
C GLU A 58 -19.32 2.70 -3.28
N ILE A 59 -18.13 3.31 -3.31
CA ILE A 59 -17.12 3.05 -2.28
C ILE A 59 -17.66 3.43 -0.90
N VAL A 60 -18.33 4.57 -0.80
CA VAL A 60 -18.91 5.04 0.46
C VAL A 60 -20.01 4.09 0.93
N GLU A 61 -20.84 3.59 0.02
CA GLU A 61 -21.93 2.67 0.32
C GLU A 61 -21.44 1.31 0.80
N GLU A 62 -20.32 0.84 0.23
CA GLU A 62 -19.74 -0.47 0.57
C GLU A 62 -18.93 -0.45 1.88
N MET A 63 -18.50 0.71 2.33
CA MET A 63 -17.68 0.83 3.53
C MET A 63 -18.54 1.20 4.75
N PRO A 64 -18.40 0.47 5.88
CA PRO A 64 -19.14 0.79 7.12
C PRO A 64 -18.49 1.95 7.88
N LEU A 65 -18.22 3.05 7.18
CA LEU A 65 -17.56 4.23 7.71
C LEU A 65 -18.28 5.48 7.20
N ALA A 66 -18.10 6.59 7.93
CA ALA A 66 -18.60 7.88 7.49
C ALA A 66 -17.96 8.31 6.18
N GLN A 67 -18.67 9.04 5.35
CA GLN A 67 -18.19 9.54 4.05
C GLN A 67 -16.90 10.33 4.18
N SER A 68 -16.79 11.19 5.19
CA SER A 68 -15.60 12.00 5.43
C SER A 68 -14.37 11.14 5.72
N THR A 69 -14.54 10.05 6.47
CA THR A 69 -13.47 9.11 6.79
C THR A 69 -13.02 8.35 5.54
N VAL A 70 -13.95 7.85 4.75
CA VAL A 70 -13.65 7.18 3.47
C VAL A 70 -12.90 8.12 2.55
N SER A 71 -13.35 9.37 2.45
CA SER A 71 -12.70 10.39 1.61
C SER A 71 -11.27 10.66 2.03
N GLN A 72 -10.98 10.68 3.34
CA GLN A 72 -9.61 10.85 3.84
C GLN A 72 -8.71 9.68 3.47
N HIS A 73 -9.22 8.45 3.56
CA HIS A 73 -8.46 7.27 3.16
C HIS A 73 -8.18 7.26 1.66
N LEU A 74 -9.16 7.64 0.85
CA LEU A 74 -8.99 7.77 -0.60
C LEU A 74 -7.98 8.84 -0.97
N LYS A 75 -7.96 9.96 -0.24
CA LYS A 75 -6.97 11.02 -0.44
C LYS A 75 -5.55 10.50 -0.19
N ILE A 76 -5.33 9.76 0.89
CA ILE A 76 -4.02 9.15 1.20
C ILE A 76 -3.61 8.19 0.09
N LEU A 77 -4.50 7.31 -0.32
CA LEU A 77 -4.24 6.33 -1.40
C LEU A 77 -3.89 7.03 -2.71
N LYS A 78 -4.55 8.15 -3.01
CA LYS A 78 -4.26 8.95 -4.21
C LYS A 78 -2.89 9.63 -4.11
N GLU A 79 -2.57 10.22 -2.97
CA GLU A 79 -1.28 10.90 -2.74
C GLU A 79 -0.09 9.95 -2.87
N THR A 80 -0.25 8.70 -2.47
CA THR A 80 0.80 7.68 -2.62
C THR A 80 0.91 7.14 -4.04
N GLY A 81 -0.07 7.41 -4.89
CA GLY A 81 -0.11 6.94 -6.27
C GLY A 81 -0.68 5.54 -6.46
N LEU A 82 -1.09 4.85 -5.39
CA LEU A 82 -1.65 3.51 -5.48
C LEU A 82 -3.06 3.52 -6.09
N VAL A 83 -3.79 4.59 -5.87
CA VAL A 83 -5.11 4.85 -6.44
C VAL A 83 -5.05 6.13 -7.25
N GLN A 84 -5.74 6.15 -8.36
CA GLN A 84 -5.91 7.36 -9.18
C GLN A 84 -7.39 7.66 -9.31
N ASN A 85 -7.71 8.92 -9.57
CA ASN A 85 -9.09 9.33 -9.78
C ASN A 85 -9.35 9.74 -11.23
N GLU A 86 -10.58 9.54 -11.65
CA GLU A 86 -11.09 10.02 -12.92
C GLU A 86 -12.30 10.91 -12.66
N ILE A 87 -12.46 11.95 -13.46
CA ILE A 87 -13.61 12.84 -13.40
C ILE A 87 -14.56 12.44 -14.51
N ASP A 88 -15.80 12.10 -14.13
CA ASP A 88 -16.88 11.76 -15.04
C ASP A 88 -18.06 12.72 -14.78
N GLY A 89 -18.05 13.85 -15.47
CA GLY A 89 -19.01 14.92 -15.21
C GLY A 89 -18.89 15.44 -13.79
N PRO A 90 -19.99 15.48 -13.01
CA PRO A 90 -19.95 15.91 -11.61
C PRO A 90 -19.41 14.86 -10.65
N ARG A 91 -19.09 13.65 -11.14
CA ARG A 91 -18.65 12.53 -10.29
C ARG A 91 -17.15 12.39 -10.31
N VAL A 92 -16.58 12.00 -9.16
CA VAL A 92 -15.19 11.59 -9.04
C VAL A 92 -15.17 10.08 -8.82
N CYS A 93 -14.46 9.38 -9.69
CA CYS A 93 -14.34 7.92 -9.62
C CYS A 93 -12.91 7.53 -9.30
N TYR A 94 -12.73 6.42 -8.63
CA TYR A 94 -11.42 5.95 -8.16
C TYR A 94 -11.10 4.59 -8.78
N CYS A 95 -9.85 4.45 -9.20
CA CYS A 95 -9.33 3.24 -9.84
C CYS A 95 -8.00 2.88 -9.23
N ILE A 96 -7.66 1.58 -9.26
CA ILE A 96 -6.31 1.15 -8.93
C ILE A 96 -5.36 1.61 -10.04
N ASN A 97 -4.21 2.15 -9.60
CA ASN A 97 -3.07 2.34 -10.49
C ASN A 97 -2.36 0.99 -10.61
N LYS A 98 -2.57 0.32 -11.73
CA LYS A 98 -2.03 -1.04 -11.96
C LYS A 98 -0.52 -1.07 -11.92
N ASP A 99 0.14 -0.05 -12.43
CA ASP A 99 1.61 0.04 -12.42
C ASP A 99 2.14 0.20 -11.00
N ALA A 100 1.51 1.04 -10.19
CA ALA A 100 1.90 1.21 -8.80
C ALA A 100 1.67 -0.07 -7.99
N MET A 101 0.58 -0.79 -8.23
CA MET A 101 0.31 -2.06 -7.57
C MET A 101 1.35 -3.13 -7.96
N ALA A 102 1.70 -3.22 -9.23
CA ALA A 102 2.72 -4.15 -9.71
C ALA A 102 4.09 -3.82 -9.10
N ARG A 103 4.43 -2.53 -9.01
CA ARG A 103 5.66 -2.08 -8.38
C ARG A 103 5.71 -2.43 -6.90
N LEU A 104 4.62 -2.22 -6.17
CA LEU A 104 4.53 -2.60 -4.75
C LEU A 104 4.81 -4.10 -4.56
N LYS A 105 4.18 -4.93 -5.36
CA LYS A 105 4.39 -6.39 -5.30
C LYS A 105 5.83 -6.77 -5.62
N ALA A 106 6.44 -6.13 -6.62
CA ALA A 106 7.83 -6.37 -6.99
C ALA A 106 8.79 -5.93 -5.88
N LEU A 107 8.57 -4.77 -5.27
CA LEU A 107 9.39 -4.26 -4.18
C LEU A 107 9.32 -5.18 -2.95
N ILE A 108 8.12 -5.66 -2.62
CA ILE A 108 7.94 -6.63 -1.52
C ILE A 108 8.66 -7.93 -1.83
N ALA A 109 8.63 -8.39 -3.08
CA ALA A 109 9.32 -9.62 -3.49
C ALA A 109 10.84 -9.52 -3.35
N GLU A 110 11.40 -8.30 -3.41
CA GLU A 110 12.83 -8.05 -3.21
C GLU A 110 13.24 -8.07 -1.73
N LEU A 111 12.28 -7.97 -0.81
CA LEU A 111 12.57 -8.06 0.61
C LEU A 111 13.12 -9.46 0.97
#